data_f844571fc447f9f95889f19ccc7bfd41
#
_entry.id   f844571fc447f9f95889f19ccc7bfd41
#
_cell.length_a   1.000
_cell.length_b   1.000
_cell.length_c   1.000
_cell.angle_alpha   90.00
_cell.angle_beta   90.00
_cell.angle_gamma   90.00
#
_symmetry.space_group_name_H-M   'P 1'
#
loop_
_entity.id
_entity.type
_entity.pdbx_description
1 polymer ?
#
loop_
_entity_poly.entity_id
_entity_poly.type
_entity_poly.pdbx_seq_one_letter_code
_entity_poly.pdbx_strand_id
1 'polypeptide(L)'
;MRWANIATIVAAAVLVVGIVAYNYYDVMWMSDVGQHSDMRLIGEGIYEYHAKTGKWPSKLDDLSITSPALKYPDWWTGTLALDANIIVCPKSLKPNPKDNGHAILCYHNKGLDAERGRMWVCWGDLRTGPIPLDALQEHLTKQKNAENSDPEKD
;
A
#
# COMPACT_ATOMS: atom_id res chain seq x y z
N MET A 1 -15.50 -36.63 -40.22
CA MET A 1 -15.83 -35.19 -40.00
C MET A 1 -16.10 -34.81 -38.50
N ARG A 2 -16.66 -35.64 -37.67
CA ARG A 2 -16.98 -35.27 -36.24
C ARG A 2 -15.78 -35.09 -35.34
N TRP A 3 -14.69 -35.84 -35.50
CA TRP A 3 -13.49 -35.73 -34.61
C TRP A 3 -12.68 -34.46 -34.81
N ALA A 4 -12.59 -33.96 -36.04
CA ALA A 4 -11.87 -32.70 -36.30
C ALA A 4 -12.55 -31.50 -35.65
N ASN A 5 -13.89 -31.47 -35.62
CA ASN A 5 -14.64 -30.39 -34.98
C ASN A 5 -14.48 -30.41 -33.45
N ILE A 6 -14.42 -31.60 -32.83
CA ILE A 6 -14.19 -31.73 -31.39
C ILE A 6 -12.80 -31.24 -31.02
N ALA A 7 -11.78 -31.64 -31.77
CA ALA A 7 -10.40 -31.18 -31.53
C ALA A 7 -10.28 -29.64 -31.64
N THR A 8 -10.95 -29.04 -32.61
CA THR A 8 -10.96 -27.55 -32.77
C THR A 8 -11.65 -26.86 -31.58
N ILE A 9 -12.79 -27.40 -31.13
CA ILE A 9 -13.51 -26.83 -29.96
C ILE A 9 -12.67 -26.92 -28.69
N VAL A 10 -12.00 -28.05 -28.46
CA VAL A 10 -11.14 -28.24 -27.28
C VAL A 10 -9.94 -27.28 -27.34
N ALA A 11 -9.29 -27.15 -28.51
CA ALA A 11 -8.18 -26.22 -28.66
C ALA A 11 -8.60 -24.77 -28.42
N ALA A 12 -9.76 -24.35 -28.92
CA ALA A 12 -10.29 -23.01 -28.68
C ALA A 12 -10.61 -22.77 -27.18
N ALA A 13 -11.20 -23.76 -26.50
CA ALA A 13 -11.50 -23.67 -25.07
C ALA A 13 -10.20 -23.53 -24.23
N VAL A 14 -9.18 -24.34 -24.54
CA VAL A 14 -7.87 -24.25 -23.85
C VAL A 14 -7.22 -22.88 -24.08
N LEU A 15 -7.31 -22.35 -25.27
CA LEU A 15 -6.75 -21.02 -25.61
C LEU A 15 -7.47 -19.89 -24.85
N VAL A 16 -8.80 -19.93 -24.76
CA VAL A 16 -9.59 -18.97 -24.01
C VAL A 16 -9.27 -19.05 -22.50
N VAL A 17 -9.21 -20.26 -21.94
CA VAL A 17 -8.83 -20.44 -20.52
C VAL A 17 -7.42 -19.94 -20.26
N GLY A 18 -6.48 -20.20 -21.19
CA GLY A 18 -5.10 -19.69 -21.10
C GLY A 18 -5.02 -18.16 -21.11
N ILE A 19 -5.78 -17.50 -22.00
CA ILE A 19 -5.84 -16.05 -22.07
C ILE A 19 -6.46 -15.45 -20.78
N VAL A 20 -7.55 -16.04 -20.29
CA VAL A 20 -8.20 -15.58 -19.06
C VAL A 20 -7.27 -15.76 -17.85
N ALA A 21 -6.61 -16.90 -17.74
CA ALA A 21 -5.65 -17.16 -16.68
C ALA A 21 -4.45 -16.19 -16.74
N TYR A 22 -3.91 -15.94 -17.94
CA TYR A 22 -2.80 -15.01 -18.14
C TYR A 22 -3.20 -13.58 -17.73
N ASN A 23 -4.33 -13.08 -18.21
CA ASN A 23 -4.82 -11.75 -17.84
C ASN A 23 -5.10 -11.64 -16.33
N TYR A 24 -5.65 -12.69 -15.72
CA TYR A 24 -5.89 -12.71 -14.28
C TYR A 24 -4.58 -12.64 -13.49
N TYR A 25 -3.55 -13.41 -13.90
CA TYR A 25 -2.22 -13.39 -13.29
C TYR A 25 -1.53 -12.03 -13.45
N ASP A 26 -1.61 -11.46 -14.66
CA ASP A 26 -0.97 -10.18 -14.98
C ASP A 26 -1.60 -9.03 -14.17
N VAL A 27 -2.93 -9.00 -14.08
CA VAL A 27 -3.65 -8.00 -13.26
C VAL A 27 -3.31 -8.16 -11.77
N MET A 28 -3.23 -9.39 -11.25
CA MET A 28 -2.88 -9.62 -9.85
C MET A 28 -1.43 -9.22 -9.55
N TRP A 29 -0.50 -9.58 -10.43
CA TRP A 29 0.92 -9.25 -10.25
C TRP A 29 1.17 -7.75 -10.36
N MET A 30 0.56 -7.08 -11.33
CA MET A 30 0.64 -5.62 -11.49
C MET A 30 0.02 -4.87 -10.32
N SER A 31 -1.06 -5.40 -9.74
CA SER A 31 -1.66 -4.84 -8.52
C SER A 31 -0.70 -4.88 -7.33
N ASP A 32 -0.07 -6.02 -7.07
CA ASP A 32 0.85 -6.18 -5.95
C ASP A 32 2.11 -5.32 -6.10
N VAL A 33 2.72 -5.31 -7.29
CA VAL A 33 3.91 -4.47 -7.57
C VAL A 33 3.57 -2.98 -7.49
N GLY A 34 2.42 -2.58 -8.03
CA GLY A 34 1.93 -1.22 -7.94
C GLY A 34 1.76 -0.79 -6.48
N GLN A 35 1.01 -1.55 -5.68
CA GLN A 35 0.78 -1.23 -4.27
C GLN A 35 2.08 -1.13 -3.46
N HIS A 36 3.04 -2.04 -3.70
CA HIS A 36 4.35 -1.99 -3.04
C HIS A 36 5.09 -0.68 -3.35
N SER A 37 5.17 -0.31 -4.63
CA SER A 37 5.85 0.91 -5.08
C SER A 37 5.22 2.16 -4.48
N ASP A 38 3.91 2.22 -4.50
CA ASP A 38 3.14 3.39 -4.12
C ASP A 38 3.13 3.62 -2.60
N MET A 39 2.97 2.55 -1.83
CA MET A 39 3.09 2.62 -0.38
C MET A 39 4.48 3.09 0.07
N ARG A 40 5.52 2.66 -0.64
CA ARG A 40 6.89 3.11 -0.37
C ARG A 40 7.06 4.59 -0.70
N LEU A 41 6.54 5.06 -1.85
CA LEU A 41 6.58 6.48 -2.22
C LEU A 41 5.85 7.36 -1.19
N ILE A 42 4.70 6.91 -0.68
CA ILE A 42 4.01 7.60 0.42
C ILE A 42 4.91 7.66 1.65
N GLY A 43 5.54 6.55 2.03
CA GLY A 43 6.47 6.50 3.16
C GLY A 43 7.66 7.46 2.99
N GLU A 44 8.28 7.50 1.82
CA GLU A 44 9.35 8.45 1.50
C GLU A 44 8.85 9.89 1.57
N GLY A 45 7.65 10.17 1.03
CA GLY A 45 7.00 11.49 1.10
C GLY A 45 6.73 11.95 2.54
N ILE A 46 6.39 11.04 3.45
CA ILE A 46 6.20 11.33 4.88
C ILE A 46 7.50 11.86 5.50
N TYR A 47 8.63 11.20 5.26
CA TYR A 47 9.93 11.65 5.76
C TYR A 47 10.39 12.95 5.11
N GLU A 48 10.15 13.11 3.80
CA GLU A 48 10.45 14.35 3.09
C GLU A 48 9.64 15.53 3.63
N TYR A 49 8.35 15.33 3.92
CA TYR A 49 7.50 16.33 4.55
C TYR A 49 8.06 16.74 5.92
N HIS A 50 8.40 15.76 6.76
CA HIS A 50 9.00 16.03 8.06
C HIS A 50 10.33 16.80 7.93
N ALA A 51 11.20 16.42 7.03
CA ALA A 51 12.49 17.08 6.81
C ALA A 51 12.31 18.55 6.40
N LYS A 52 11.25 18.88 5.64
CA LYS A 52 10.98 20.24 5.16
C LYS A 52 10.22 21.11 6.17
N THR A 53 9.33 20.50 6.97
CA THR A 53 8.38 21.24 7.82
C THR A 53 8.67 21.11 9.31
N GLY A 54 9.47 20.12 9.73
CA GLY A 54 9.70 19.77 11.12
C GLY A 54 8.50 19.06 11.78
N LYS A 55 7.45 18.75 11.03
CA LYS A 55 6.21 18.14 11.52
C LYS A 55 5.90 16.85 10.75
N TRP A 56 5.25 15.90 11.40
CA TRP A 56 4.73 14.73 10.71
C TRP A 56 3.40 15.06 10.03
N PRO A 57 3.13 14.52 8.83
CA PRO A 57 1.87 14.76 8.13
C PRO A 57 0.71 14.07 8.86
N SER A 58 -0.48 14.67 8.82
CA SER A 58 -1.70 14.12 9.40
C SER A 58 -2.62 13.47 8.37
N LYS A 59 -2.44 13.83 7.11
CA LYS A 59 -3.24 13.32 5.99
C LYS A 59 -2.41 13.30 4.71
N LEU A 60 -2.88 12.56 3.72
CA LEU A 60 -2.19 12.39 2.45
C LEU A 60 -2.01 13.73 1.69
N ASP A 61 -3.00 14.61 1.76
CA ASP A 61 -2.94 15.93 1.12
C ASP A 61 -1.75 16.78 1.57
N ASP A 62 -1.29 16.59 2.82
CA ASP A 62 -0.14 17.32 3.33
C ASP A 62 1.12 17.01 2.50
N LEU A 63 1.24 15.79 1.98
CA LEU A 63 2.39 15.34 1.19
C LEU A 63 2.46 15.99 -0.19
N SER A 64 1.31 16.40 -0.75
CA SER A 64 1.26 17.02 -2.09
C SER A 64 2.03 18.34 -2.16
N ILE A 65 2.27 18.98 -1.02
CA ILE A 65 2.99 20.27 -0.89
C ILE A 65 4.50 20.06 -1.05
N THR A 66 5.03 18.92 -0.60
CA THR A 66 6.47 18.69 -0.45
C THR A 66 7.02 17.69 -1.44
N SER A 67 6.22 16.76 -1.93
CA SER A 67 6.67 15.71 -2.84
C SER A 67 5.99 15.83 -4.21
N PRO A 68 6.66 16.45 -5.21
CA PRO A 68 6.15 16.53 -6.58
C PRO A 68 5.93 15.15 -7.20
N ALA A 69 6.64 14.12 -6.72
CA ALA A 69 6.47 12.73 -7.16
C ALA A 69 5.07 12.17 -6.85
N LEU A 70 4.38 12.71 -5.84
CA LEU A 70 2.98 12.36 -5.53
C LEU A 70 1.95 13.13 -6.38
N LYS A 71 2.41 14.08 -7.21
CA LYS A 71 1.60 14.72 -8.25
C LYS A 71 1.69 13.91 -9.56
N TYR A 72 1.27 12.66 -9.53
CA TYR A 72 1.20 11.86 -10.75
C TYR A 72 0.13 12.41 -11.69
N PRO A 73 0.40 12.37 -13.01
CA PRO A 73 -0.62 12.63 -14.01
C PRO A 73 -1.81 11.69 -13.79
N ASP A 74 -3.03 12.18 -14.04
CA ASP A 74 -4.30 11.46 -13.83
C ASP A 74 -4.35 10.05 -14.45
N TRP A 75 -3.54 9.76 -15.47
CA TRP A 75 -3.46 8.45 -16.12
C TRP A 75 -2.69 7.39 -15.29
N TRP A 76 -1.86 7.81 -14.31
CA TRP A 76 -1.17 6.88 -13.41
C TRP A 76 -2.04 6.53 -12.21
N THR A 77 -2.95 7.41 -11.82
CA THR A 77 -3.84 7.22 -10.66
C THR A 77 -4.91 6.15 -10.86
N GLY A 78 -4.97 5.52 -12.04
CA GLY A 78 -5.92 4.45 -12.34
C GLY A 78 -5.81 3.19 -11.49
N THR A 79 -4.71 3.01 -10.73
CA THR A 79 -4.51 1.88 -9.81
C THR A 79 -4.41 2.26 -8.35
N LEU A 80 -4.18 3.54 -8.06
CA LEU A 80 -4.10 4.07 -6.70
C LEU A 80 -5.31 4.91 -6.39
N ALA A 81 -6.23 4.32 -5.67
CA ALA A 81 -7.12 5.12 -4.86
C ALA A 81 -6.27 5.76 -3.74
N LEU A 82 -5.61 6.90 -4.04
CA LEU A 82 -4.87 7.67 -3.03
C LEU A 82 -5.75 7.96 -1.80
N ASP A 83 -7.05 8.12 -2.01
CA ASP A 83 -8.09 8.26 -0.99
C ASP A 83 -8.25 7.03 -0.08
N ALA A 84 -7.72 5.87 -0.47
CA ALA A 84 -7.73 4.65 0.33
C ALA A 84 -6.50 4.49 1.24
N ASN A 85 -5.51 5.37 1.14
CA ASN A 85 -4.34 5.34 1.99
C ASN A 85 -4.58 6.18 3.25
N ILE A 86 -4.39 5.57 4.40
CA ILE A 86 -4.57 6.19 5.71
C ILE A 86 -3.20 6.40 6.34
N ILE A 87 -2.85 7.66 6.61
CA ILE A 87 -1.63 8.03 7.33
C ILE A 87 -1.89 7.89 8.83
N VAL A 88 -0.97 7.24 9.53
CA VAL A 88 -1.05 6.96 10.96
C VAL A 88 0.27 7.24 11.68
N CYS A 89 1.05 8.20 11.18
CA CYS A 89 2.37 8.53 11.72
C CYS A 89 2.34 8.73 13.22
N PRO A 90 3.03 7.90 14.02
CA PRO A 90 3.13 8.11 15.45
C PRO A 90 3.97 9.35 15.78
N LYS A 91 3.63 10.04 16.85
CA LYS A 91 4.40 11.20 17.34
C LYS A 91 5.84 10.84 17.74
N SER A 92 6.06 9.58 18.13
CA SER A 92 7.36 9.04 18.53
C SER A 92 8.29 8.70 17.38
N LEU A 93 7.89 8.93 16.11
CA LEU A 93 8.74 8.69 14.95
C LEU A 93 10.03 9.49 15.03
N LYS A 94 11.14 8.79 14.73
CA LYS A 94 12.46 9.41 14.60
C LYS A 94 12.71 9.84 13.16
N PRO A 95 13.53 10.90 12.94
CA PRO A 95 13.83 11.37 11.59
C PRO A 95 14.54 10.33 10.70
N ASN A 96 15.27 9.39 11.29
CA ASN A 96 15.94 8.34 10.54
C ASN A 96 15.01 7.13 10.39
N PRO A 97 14.64 6.72 9.15
CA PRO A 97 13.76 5.57 8.92
C PRO A 97 14.23 4.27 9.59
N LYS A 98 15.53 4.00 9.63
CA LYS A 98 16.11 2.76 10.20
C LYS A 98 15.76 2.54 11.67
N ASP A 99 15.42 3.61 12.38
CA ASP A 99 15.10 3.56 13.82
C ASP A 99 13.61 3.30 14.10
N ASN A 100 12.79 3.14 13.05
CA ASN A 100 11.34 3.10 13.13
C ASN A 100 10.73 1.77 12.62
N GLY A 101 11.50 0.68 12.61
CA GLY A 101 11.07 -0.59 12.00
C GLY A 101 9.79 -1.24 12.57
N HIS A 102 9.31 -0.76 13.71
CA HIS A 102 8.06 -1.25 14.35
C HIS A 102 6.88 -0.29 14.18
N ALA A 103 7.11 0.93 13.70
CA ALA A 103 6.06 1.92 13.49
C ALA A 103 5.36 1.68 12.15
N ILE A 104 4.04 1.86 12.09
CA ILE A 104 3.29 1.92 10.84
C ILE A 104 3.14 3.39 10.46
N LEU A 105 3.55 3.75 9.24
CA LEU A 105 3.41 5.09 8.69
C LEU A 105 2.05 5.30 8.02
N CYS A 106 1.66 4.34 7.22
CA CYS A 106 0.39 4.36 6.50
C CYS A 106 -0.05 2.95 6.14
N TYR A 107 -1.32 2.79 5.82
CA TYR A 107 -1.87 1.54 5.31
C TYR A 107 -2.93 1.79 4.25
N HIS A 108 -3.13 0.80 3.37
CA HIS A 108 -4.12 0.82 2.32
C HIS A 108 -5.29 -0.08 2.69
N ASN A 109 -6.52 0.46 2.67
CA ASN A 109 -7.72 -0.22 3.18
C ASN A 109 -8.71 -0.67 2.10
N LYS A 110 -8.32 -0.64 0.83
CA LYS A 110 -9.13 -1.07 -0.31
C LYS A 110 -8.40 -2.12 -1.16
N GLY A 111 -9.11 -2.70 -2.11
CA GLY A 111 -8.58 -3.65 -3.07
C GLY A 111 -8.67 -5.12 -2.65
N LEU A 112 -8.14 -6.01 -3.49
CA LEU A 112 -8.28 -7.47 -3.34
C LEU A 112 -7.72 -8.01 -2.03
N ASP A 113 -6.64 -7.44 -1.52
CA ASP A 113 -6.08 -7.89 -0.25
C ASP A 113 -6.97 -7.50 0.93
N ALA A 114 -7.59 -6.32 0.90
CA ALA A 114 -8.56 -5.91 1.91
C ALA A 114 -9.78 -6.85 1.94
N GLU A 115 -10.28 -7.25 0.77
CA GLU A 115 -11.37 -8.25 0.65
C GLU A 115 -10.97 -9.63 1.21
N ARG A 116 -9.68 -9.94 1.20
CA ARG A 116 -9.11 -11.16 1.77
C ARG A 116 -8.71 -11.03 3.25
N GLY A 117 -9.06 -9.92 3.90
CA GLY A 117 -8.71 -9.64 5.30
C GLY A 117 -7.23 -9.31 5.50
N ARG A 118 -6.53 -8.85 4.47
CA ARG A 118 -5.14 -8.39 4.53
C ARG A 118 -5.06 -6.93 4.12
N MET A 119 -4.21 -6.17 4.80
CA MET A 119 -3.97 -4.76 4.51
C MET A 119 -2.52 -4.53 4.13
N TRP A 120 -2.29 -3.78 3.07
CA TRP A 120 -0.95 -3.30 2.75
C TRP A 120 -0.53 -2.21 3.70
N VAL A 121 0.67 -2.31 4.24
CA VAL A 121 1.25 -1.33 5.17
C VAL A 121 2.60 -0.86 4.69
N CYS A 122 2.93 0.40 5.02
CA CYS A 122 4.28 0.93 4.98
C CYS A 122 4.78 1.10 6.42
N TRP A 123 5.87 0.45 6.72
CA TRP A 123 6.55 0.53 8.01
C TRP A 123 7.46 1.76 8.07
N GLY A 124 7.83 2.18 9.27
CA GLY A 124 8.72 3.32 9.48
C GLY A 124 10.10 3.17 8.86
N ASP A 125 10.58 1.97 8.62
CA ASP A 125 11.82 1.68 7.89
C ASP A 125 11.64 1.57 6.36
N LEU A 126 10.47 1.99 5.86
CA LEU A 126 10.08 1.98 4.44
C LEU A 126 9.90 0.58 3.83
N ARG A 127 9.88 -0.47 4.65
CA ARG A 127 9.40 -1.78 4.19
C ARG A 127 7.91 -1.69 3.91
N THR A 128 7.45 -2.40 2.90
CA THR A 128 6.02 -2.50 2.58
C THR A 128 5.63 -3.96 2.42
N GLY A 129 4.38 -4.26 2.71
CA GLY A 129 3.85 -5.61 2.55
C GLY A 129 2.45 -5.76 3.13
N PRO A 130 1.77 -6.83 2.75
CA PRO A 130 0.45 -7.14 3.30
C PRO A 130 0.59 -7.79 4.68
N ILE A 131 -0.26 -7.38 5.62
CA ILE A 131 -0.42 -8.02 6.92
C ILE A 131 -1.91 -8.36 7.16
N PRO A 132 -2.23 -9.37 8.00
CA PRO A 132 -3.60 -9.63 8.42
C PRO A 132 -4.23 -8.43 9.12
N LEU A 133 -5.54 -8.25 8.95
CA LEU A 133 -6.26 -7.12 9.53
C LEU A 133 -6.19 -7.08 11.06
N ASP A 134 -6.25 -8.22 11.72
CA ASP A 134 -6.10 -8.35 13.16
C ASP A 134 -4.71 -7.94 13.64
N ALA A 135 -3.65 -8.33 12.91
CA ALA A 135 -2.29 -7.89 13.19
C ALA A 135 -2.13 -6.37 13.01
N LEU A 136 -2.74 -5.78 11.97
CA LEU A 136 -2.76 -4.33 11.79
C LEU A 136 -3.40 -3.64 13.00
N GLN A 137 -4.58 -4.10 13.44
CA GLN A 137 -5.29 -3.52 14.57
C GLN A 137 -4.47 -3.62 15.86
N GLU A 138 -3.79 -4.74 16.08
CA GLU A 138 -2.90 -4.92 17.22
C GLU A 138 -1.74 -3.91 17.20
N HIS A 139 -1.07 -3.75 16.04
CA HIS A 139 0.02 -2.79 15.89
C HIS A 139 -0.44 -1.35 16.11
N LEU A 140 -1.56 -0.93 15.52
CA LEU A 140 -2.11 0.41 15.69
C LEU A 140 -2.50 0.68 17.15
N THR A 141 -3.05 -0.32 17.85
CA THR A 141 -3.40 -0.20 19.27
C THR A 141 -2.15 -0.04 20.14
N LYS A 142 -1.11 -0.84 19.89
CA LYS A 142 0.17 -0.71 20.60
C LYS A 142 0.82 0.66 20.36
N GLN A 143 0.80 1.12 19.11
CA GLN A 143 1.34 2.43 18.73
C GLN A 143 0.62 3.56 19.46
N LYS A 144 -0.70 3.56 19.50
CA LYS A 144 -1.52 4.54 20.19
C LYS A 144 -1.31 4.49 21.73
N ASN A 145 -1.19 3.30 22.30
CA ASN A 145 -0.95 3.14 23.73
C ASN A 145 0.44 3.65 24.14
N ALA A 146 1.45 3.43 23.31
CA ALA A 146 2.80 3.97 23.54
C ALA A 146 2.80 5.51 23.53
N GLU A 147 2.04 6.14 22.62
CA GLU A 147 1.89 7.61 22.59
C GLU A 147 1.21 8.18 23.85
N ASN A 148 0.20 7.47 24.36
CA ASN A 148 -0.53 7.90 25.56
C ASN A 148 0.25 7.66 26.86
N SER A 149 1.26 6.78 26.84
CA SER A 149 2.07 6.42 28.01
C SER A 149 3.30 7.32 28.19
N ASP A 150 3.60 8.18 27.22
CA ASP A 150 4.70 9.15 27.26
C ASP A 150 4.12 10.59 27.38
N PRO A 151 3.63 11.00 28.58
CA PRO A 151 2.98 12.30 28.78
C PRO A 151 3.96 13.47 28.89
N GLU A 152 5.26 13.23 28.69
CA GLU A 152 6.27 14.23 28.98
C GLU A 152 7.02 14.67 27.72
N LYS A 153 6.41 15.56 26.94
CA LYS A 153 7.11 16.53 26.05
C LYS A 153 6.11 17.50 25.40
N ASP A 154 5.45 18.31 26.23
CA ASP A 154 4.98 19.64 25.81
C ASP A 154 5.96 20.71 26.26
#